data_7214904c0585bb630348583c2c81e66f
#
_entry.id   7214904c0585bb630348583c2c81e66f
#
_cell.length_a   1.000
_cell.length_b   1.000
_cell.length_c   1.000
_cell.angle_alpha   90.00
_cell.angle_beta   90.00
_cell.angle_gamma   90.00
#
_symmetry.space_group_name_H-M   'P 1'
#
loop_
_entity.id
_entity.type
_entity.pdbx_description
1 polymer ?
#
loop_
_entity_poly.entity_id
_entity_poly.type
_entity_poly.pdbx_seq_one_letter_code
_entity_poly.pdbx_strand_id
1 'polypeptide(L)'
;FVSARTPEGDILVMRAHQAARDAMKKVHPELLIGLSLSLHDIQAVDGGDAAAKHEWEEEFTHYLPYIKDDDFFGLQNYTRSLIGPDGICPVPEGAEITQMEYELYPQALEHVIRRVHEEYTKAGKKNMPIMVTENGIATEDDTRRVAFIDEAAKGVEACIADHIPVIGYCHWSLLDNFEWQKGFSMKFGLIAVDRSTMKRMPKKSLYFLGQL
;
A
#
# COMPACT_ATOMS: atom_id res chain seq x y z
N PHE A 1 -10.87 -9.25 10.33
CA PHE A 1 -10.37 -10.51 9.85
C PHE A 1 -10.42 -11.55 10.96
N VAL A 2 -10.38 -12.84 10.58
CA VAL A 2 -10.89 -13.91 11.46
C VAL A 2 -9.82 -14.75 12.15
N SER A 3 -8.55 -14.65 11.76
CA SER A 3 -7.46 -15.40 12.41
C SER A 3 -6.16 -14.64 12.37
N ALA A 4 -5.30 -14.90 13.35
CA ALA A 4 -3.94 -14.41 13.33
C ALA A 4 -3.15 -15.07 12.18
N ARG A 5 -2.24 -14.32 11.59
CA ARG A 5 -1.25 -14.81 10.64
C ARG A 5 -0.36 -15.86 11.33
N THR A 6 0.01 -16.92 10.62
CA THR A 6 0.98 -17.91 11.08
C THR A 6 2.08 -18.10 10.05
N PRO A 7 3.32 -18.42 10.46
CA PRO A 7 4.42 -18.65 9.52
C PRO A 7 4.12 -19.75 8.49
N GLU A 8 3.44 -20.81 8.90
CA GLU A 8 3.03 -21.89 7.99
C GLU A 8 1.97 -21.42 6.98
N GLY A 9 1.04 -20.57 7.43
CA GLY A 9 0.03 -19.96 6.58
C GLY A 9 0.64 -19.04 5.54
N ASP A 10 1.61 -18.23 5.91
CA ASP A 10 2.35 -17.35 5.00
C ASP A 10 3.06 -18.15 3.91
N ILE A 11 3.78 -19.21 4.28
CA ILE A 11 4.45 -20.09 3.30
C ILE A 11 3.44 -20.75 2.37
N LEU A 12 2.30 -21.19 2.90
CA LEU A 12 1.26 -21.81 2.09
C LEU A 12 0.66 -20.84 1.06
N VAL A 13 0.39 -19.60 1.47
CA VAL A 13 -0.10 -18.53 0.58
C VAL A 13 0.93 -18.22 -0.51
N MET A 14 2.21 -18.12 -0.17
CA MET A 14 3.27 -17.88 -1.15
C MET A 14 3.41 -19.03 -2.16
N ARG A 15 3.32 -20.27 -1.72
CA ARG A 15 3.30 -21.44 -2.62
C ARG A 15 2.08 -21.45 -3.51
N ALA A 16 0.91 -21.06 -2.99
CA ALA A 16 -0.30 -20.92 -3.78
C ALA A 16 -0.16 -19.83 -4.86
N HIS A 17 0.44 -18.68 -4.51
CA HIS A 17 0.77 -17.63 -5.47
C HIS A 17 1.69 -18.16 -6.59
N GLN A 18 2.78 -18.83 -6.26
CA GLN A 18 3.71 -19.39 -7.26
C GLN A 18 3.01 -20.42 -8.17
N ALA A 19 2.20 -21.31 -7.60
CA ALA A 19 1.44 -22.31 -8.38
C ALA A 19 0.42 -21.64 -9.31
N ALA A 20 -0.27 -20.60 -8.84
CA ALA A 20 -1.21 -19.81 -9.64
C ALA A 20 -0.49 -19.08 -10.79
N ARG A 21 0.62 -18.42 -10.49
CA ARG A 21 1.48 -17.77 -11.51
C ARG A 21 1.90 -18.74 -12.59
N ASP A 22 2.43 -19.90 -12.21
CA ASP A 22 2.90 -20.91 -13.15
C ASP A 22 1.75 -21.49 -13.99
N ALA A 23 0.56 -21.68 -13.41
CA ALA A 23 -0.62 -22.13 -14.13
C ALA A 23 -1.13 -21.08 -15.14
N MET A 24 -1.18 -19.81 -14.75
CA MET A 24 -1.58 -18.72 -15.64
C MET A 24 -0.59 -18.53 -16.78
N LYS A 25 0.72 -18.57 -16.51
CA LYS A 25 1.78 -18.48 -17.54
C LYS A 25 1.75 -19.64 -18.53
N LYS A 26 1.30 -20.83 -18.13
CA LYS A 26 1.11 -21.96 -19.07
C LYS A 26 0.00 -21.71 -20.08
N VAL A 27 -1.04 -21.00 -19.68
CA VAL A 27 -2.18 -20.68 -20.56
C VAL A 27 -1.89 -19.44 -21.39
N HIS A 28 -1.22 -18.45 -20.80
CA HIS A 28 -0.93 -17.17 -21.40
C HIS A 28 0.45 -16.66 -20.96
N PRO A 29 1.52 -17.04 -21.68
CA PRO A 29 2.92 -16.73 -21.29
C PRO A 29 3.21 -15.24 -21.14
N GLU A 30 2.52 -14.36 -21.88
CA GLU A 30 2.72 -12.91 -21.85
C GLU A 30 2.02 -12.19 -20.70
N LEU A 31 1.20 -12.85 -19.89
CA LEU A 31 0.59 -12.19 -18.73
C LEU A 31 1.67 -11.69 -17.78
N LEU A 32 1.58 -10.43 -17.37
CA LEU A 32 2.38 -9.90 -16.29
C LEU A 32 1.69 -10.24 -14.96
N ILE A 33 2.41 -10.93 -14.09
CA ILE A 33 1.87 -11.46 -12.83
C ILE A 33 2.76 -11.00 -11.70
N GLY A 34 2.18 -10.41 -10.67
CA GLY A 34 2.85 -9.96 -9.46
C GLY A 34 1.96 -10.11 -8.24
N LEU A 35 2.56 -10.27 -7.08
CA LEU A 35 1.87 -10.25 -5.80
C LEU A 35 1.72 -8.81 -5.30
N SER A 36 0.57 -8.50 -4.70
CA SER A 36 0.34 -7.23 -4.02
C SER A 36 0.35 -7.44 -2.50
N LEU A 37 1.13 -6.62 -1.80
CA LEU A 37 1.22 -6.61 -0.34
C LEU A 37 0.89 -5.23 0.21
N SER A 38 0.20 -5.21 1.36
CA SER A 38 -0.03 -4.01 2.15
C SER A 38 1.15 -3.82 3.09
N LEU A 39 1.87 -2.72 2.91
CA LEU A 39 3.08 -2.39 3.66
C LEU A 39 2.92 -1.03 4.34
N HIS A 40 3.42 -0.92 5.57
CA HIS A 40 3.55 0.34 6.28
C HIS A 40 4.94 0.95 6.08
N ASP A 41 5.04 2.26 6.14
CA ASP A 41 6.33 2.94 6.31
C ASP A 41 6.78 2.75 7.78
N ILE A 42 7.52 1.68 8.01
CA ILE A 42 7.99 1.28 9.34
C ILE A 42 9.18 2.15 9.73
N GLN A 43 8.99 2.99 10.73
CA GLN A 43 9.98 3.93 11.25
C GLN A 43 10.30 3.60 12.72
N ALA A 44 11.60 3.44 13.04
CA ALA A 44 12.03 3.27 14.41
C ALA A 44 11.96 4.59 15.17
N VAL A 45 11.49 4.56 16.41
CA VAL A 45 11.73 5.60 17.42
C VAL A 45 12.85 5.15 18.36
N ASP A 46 13.26 6.01 19.28
CA ASP A 46 14.41 5.76 20.15
C ASP A 46 14.38 4.35 20.79
N GLY A 47 15.42 3.57 20.50
CA GLY A 47 15.55 2.18 20.96
C GLY A 47 14.75 1.15 20.17
N GLY A 48 14.00 1.54 19.13
CA GLY A 48 13.13 0.67 18.35
C GLY A 48 13.77 0.00 17.12
N ASP A 49 15.04 0.26 16.82
CA ASP A 49 15.67 -0.19 15.56
C ASP A 49 15.56 -1.70 15.32
N ALA A 50 15.80 -2.50 16.34
CA ALA A 50 15.72 -3.96 16.22
C ALA A 50 14.28 -4.44 15.99
N ALA A 51 13.31 -3.84 16.68
CA ALA A 51 11.90 -4.16 16.54
C ALA A 51 11.37 -3.69 15.15
N ALA A 52 11.74 -2.49 14.69
CA ALA A 52 11.37 -1.99 13.37
C ALA A 52 11.97 -2.84 12.23
N LYS A 53 13.19 -3.32 12.41
CA LYS A 53 13.79 -4.27 11.46
C LYS A 53 13.01 -5.58 11.41
N HIS A 54 12.67 -6.13 12.57
CA HIS A 54 11.89 -7.36 12.67
C HIS A 54 10.50 -7.18 12.02
N GLU A 55 9.81 -6.06 12.30
CA GLU A 55 8.52 -5.75 11.71
C GLU A 55 8.58 -5.68 10.18
N TRP A 56 9.63 -5.06 9.62
CA TRP A 56 9.86 -5.04 8.18
C TRP A 56 10.15 -6.42 7.60
N GLU A 57 10.86 -7.27 8.34
CA GLU A 57 11.07 -8.66 7.96
C GLU A 57 9.73 -9.41 7.90
N GLU A 58 8.87 -9.20 8.88
CA GLU A 58 7.55 -9.82 8.96
C GLU A 58 6.54 -9.28 7.93
N GLU A 59 6.59 -7.99 7.60
CA GLU A 59 5.69 -7.44 6.57
C GLU A 59 6.14 -7.70 5.14
N PHE A 60 7.45 -7.78 4.89
CA PHE A 60 7.95 -7.78 3.51
C PHE A 60 9.06 -8.79 3.23
N THR A 61 10.24 -8.69 3.92
CA THR A 61 11.42 -9.34 3.35
C THR A 61 11.40 -10.87 3.42
N HIS A 62 10.64 -11.45 4.34
CA HIS A 62 10.47 -12.91 4.36
C HIS A 62 9.65 -13.46 3.19
N TYR A 63 8.85 -12.62 2.50
CA TYR A 63 8.14 -12.99 1.28
C TYR A 63 9.02 -12.91 0.02
N LEU A 64 10.10 -12.11 0.05
CA LEU A 64 10.94 -11.84 -1.11
C LEU A 64 11.45 -13.12 -1.84
N PRO A 65 11.88 -14.19 -1.15
CA PRO A 65 12.31 -15.41 -1.82
C PRO A 65 11.26 -16.04 -2.74
N TYR A 66 9.98 -15.79 -2.48
CA TYR A 66 8.85 -16.37 -3.21
C TYR A 66 8.36 -15.49 -4.37
N ILE A 67 8.54 -14.16 -4.27
CA ILE A 67 7.97 -13.16 -5.18
C ILE A 67 9.01 -12.41 -6.03
N LYS A 68 10.31 -12.58 -5.75
CA LYS A 68 11.38 -11.87 -6.46
C LYS A 68 11.47 -12.17 -7.96
N ASP A 69 10.84 -13.26 -8.41
CA ASP A 69 10.81 -13.68 -9.81
C ASP A 69 9.45 -13.40 -10.48
N ASP A 70 8.60 -12.64 -9.85
CA ASP A 70 7.39 -12.09 -10.45
C ASP A 70 7.72 -11.01 -11.48
N ASP A 71 6.75 -10.67 -12.34
CA ASP A 71 6.94 -9.67 -13.39
C ASP A 71 6.89 -8.23 -12.86
N PHE A 72 6.21 -8.01 -11.73
CA PHE A 72 6.13 -6.74 -11.00
C PHE A 72 5.79 -6.99 -9.53
N PHE A 73 6.02 -6.01 -8.69
CA PHE A 73 5.56 -5.98 -7.31
C PHE A 73 4.37 -5.00 -7.15
N GLY A 74 3.28 -5.47 -6.57
CA GLY A 74 2.13 -4.66 -6.20
C GLY A 74 2.28 -4.09 -4.80
N LEU A 75 2.23 -2.78 -4.66
CA LEU A 75 2.35 -2.09 -3.37
C LEU A 75 1.02 -1.48 -2.97
N GLN A 76 0.55 -1.80 -1.76
CA GLN A 76 -0.51 -1.07 -1.07
C GLN A 76 0.12 -0.33 0.12
N ASN A 77 -0.12 0.97 0.24
CA ASN A 77 0.35 1.75 1.38
C ASN A 77 -0.63 2.87 1.72
N TYR A 78 -0.90 3.08 2.99
CA TYR A 78 -1.85 4.08 3.46
C TYR A 78 -1.26 5.04 4.50
N THR A 79 -0.26 4.59 5.27
CA THR A 79 0.30 5.34 6.38
C THR A 79 1.65 4.76 6.80
N ARG A 80 2.21 5.30 7.90
CA ARG A 80 3.38 4.77 8.59
C ARG A 80 3.02 4.04 9.88
N SER A 81 3.98 3.28 10.41
CA SER A 81 3.98 2.73 11.75
C SER A 81 5.25 3.15 12.48
N LEU A 82 5.10 3.74 13.66
CA LEU A 82 6.22 4.07 14.55
C LEU A 82 6.47 2.88 15.47
N ILE A 83 7.72 2.40 15.52
CA ILE A 83 8.10 1.20 16.27
C ILE A 83 9.10 1.58 17.36
N GLY A 84 8.68 1.35 18.59
CA GLY A 84 9.54 1.47 19.77
C GLY A 84 10.12 0.12 20.19
N PRO A 85 10.89 0.08 21.29
CA PRO A 85 11.49 -1.16 21.82
C PRO A 85 10.44 -2.22 22.22
N ASP A 86 9.23 -1.80 22.56
CA ASP A 86 8.14 -2.67 22.99
C ASP A 86 7.12 -2.96 21.87
N GLY A 87 7.40 -2.54 20.62
CA GLY A 87 6.54 -2.74 19.44
C GLY A 87 5.92 -1.46 18.91
N ILE A 88 4.72 -1.57 18.30
CA ILE A 88 4.04 -0.46 17.64
C ILE A 88 3.65 0.62 18.65
N CYS A 89 4.10 1.84 18.41
CA CYS A 89 3.73 3.02 19.19
C CYS A 89 2.34 3.53 18.81
N PRO A 90 1.63 4.19 19.74
CA PRO A 90 0.42 4.92 19.39
C PRO A 90 0.72 6.06 18.41
N VAL A 91 -0.31 6.50 17.69
CA VAL A 91 -0.22 7.71 16.87
C VAL A 91 0.23 8.90 17.73
N PRO A 92 1.19 9.71 17.27
CA PRO A 92 1.69 10.86 18.06
C PRO A 92 0.57 11.81 18.48
N GLU A 93 0.68 12.35 19.70
CA GLU A 93 -0.28 13.33 20.19
C GLU A 93 -0.30 14.56 19.27
N GLY A 94 -1.49 15.00 18.89
CA GLY A 94 -1.69 16.13 17.98
C GLY A 94 -1.48 15.81 16.50
N ALA A 95 -1.11 14.61 16.14
CA ALA A 95 -1.06 14.20 14.74
C ALA A 95 -2.47 14.14 14.13
N GLU A 96 -2.57 14.50 12.86
CA GLU A 96 -3.81 14.42 12.11
C GLU A 96 -4.13 12.95 11.80
N ILE A 97 -5.37 12.54 12.09
CA ILE A 97 -5.82 11.14 11.87
C ILE A 97 -6.89 11.05 10.79
N THR A 98 -7.00 9.87 10.18
CA THR A 98 -8.02 9.49 9.20
C THR A 98 -9.26 8.92 9.88
N GLN A 99 -10.36 8.66 9.14
CA GLN A 99 -11.51 7.93 9.65
C GLN A 99 -11.17 6.48 10.08
N MET A 100 -10.06 5.93 9.59
CA MET A 100 -9.56 4.60 10.00
C MET A 100 -8.74 4.63 11.28
N GLU A 101 -8.60 5.82 11.93
CA GLU A 101 -7.90 6.02 13.20
C GLU A 101 -6.37 5.88 13.13
N TYR A 102 -5.79 5.81 11.92
CA TYR A 102 -4.34 5.90 11.74
C TYR A 102 -3.91 7.31 11.30
N GLU A 103 -2.62 7.59 11.44
CA GLU A 103 -2.05 8.88 11.11
C GLU A 103 -2.22 9.22 9.62
N LEU A 104 -2.54 10.47 9.34
CA LEU A 104 -2.49 11.03 7.99
C LEU A 104 -1.03 11.30 7.62
N TYR A 105 -0.42 10.42 6.84
CA TYR A 105 1.00 10.49 6.50
C TYR A 105 1.26 10.09 5.03
N PRO A 106 0.95 10.96 4.06
CA PRO A 106 1.06 10.64 2.63
C PRO A 106 2.49 10.38 2.16
N GLN A 107 3.52 10.90 2.85
CA GLN A 107 4.94 10.67 2.57
C GLN A 107 5.35 9.20 2.71
N ALA A 108 4.57 8.42 3.45
CA ALA A 108 4.80 6.99 3.61
C ALA A 108 4.97 6.26 2.27
N LEU A 109 4.20 6.66 1.26
CA LEU A 109 4.23 6.00 -0.05
C LEU A 109 5.61 6.08 -0.70
N GLU A 110 6.21 7.27 -0.74
CA GLU A 110 7.56 7.47 -1.27
C GLU A 110 8.59 6.63 -0.51
N HIS A 111 8.56 6.69 0.82
CA HIS A 111 9.49 5.95 1.67
C HIS A 111 9.42 4.46 1.44
N VAL A 112 8.21 3.90 1.34
CA VAL A 112 8.02 2.46 1.12
C VAL A 112 8.43 2.05 -0.29
N ILE A 113 8.12 2.84 -1.33
CA ILE A 113 8.60 2.57 -2.70
C ILE A 113 10.13 2.46 -2.73
N ARG A 114 10.82 3.43 -2.11
CA ARG A 114 12.29 3.46 -2.04
C ARG A 114 12.83 2.23 -1.31
N ARG A 115 12.26 1.91 -0.16
CA ARG A 115 12.70 0.77 0.66
C ARG A 115 12.47 -0.57 -0.06
N VAL A 116 11.32 -0.75 -0.70
CA VAL A 116 11.02 -1.92 -1.52
C VAL A 116 12.04 -2.06 -2.67
N HIS A 117 12.32 -0.96 -3.38
CA HIS A 117 13.32 -0.95 -4.45
C HIS A 117 14.73 -1.33 -3.95
N GLU A 118 15.12 -0.86 -2.75
CA GLU A 118 16.39 -1.24 -2.12
C GLU A 118 16.45 -2.75 -1.83
N GLU A 119 15.39 -3.33 -1.27
CA GLU A 119 15.36 -4.76 -0.95
C GLU A 119 15.42 -5.62 -2.22
N TYR A 120 14.69 -5.26 -3.28
CA TYR A 120 14.81 -5.93 -4.57
C TYR A 120 16.21 -5.76 -5.18
N THR A 121 16.83 -4.60 -5.01
CA THR A 121 18.21 -4.36 -5.47
C THR A 121 19.21 -5.26 -4.73
N LYS A 122 19.09 -5.38 -3.40
CA LYS A 122 19.88 -6.32 -2.57
C LYS A 122 19.67 -7.77 -2.99
N ALA A 123 18.46 -8.11 -3.42
CA ALA A 123 18.13 -9.44 -3.95
C ALA A 123 18.57 -9.67 -5.42
N GLY A 124 19.29 -8.72 -6.02
CA GLY A 124 19.75 -8.80 -7.41
C GLY A 124 18.69 -8.47 -8.48
N LYS A 125 17.59 -7.84 -8.09
CA LYS A 125 16.43 -7.51 -8.95
C LYS A 125 16.20 -5.99 -9.04
N LYS A 126 17.24 -5.21 -9.26
CA LYS A 126 17.22 -3.73 -9.30
C LYS A 126 16.10 -3.13 -10.19
N ASN A 127 15.73 -3.80 -11.27
CA ASN A 127 14.75 -3.30 -12.22
C ASN A 127 13.35 -3.91 -12.00
N MET A 128 13.05 -4.43 -10.80
CA MET A 128 11.71 -4.93 -10.48
C MET A 128 10.70 -3.79 -10.60
N PRO A 129 9.73 -3.88 -11.54
CA PRO A 129 8.69 -2.87 -11.66
C PRO A 129 7.81 -2.84 -10.40
N ILE A 130 7.48 -1.64 -9.92
CA ILE A 130 6.60 -1.43 -8.77
C ILE A 130 5.31 -0.77 -9.26
N MET A 131 4.18 -1.41 -9.00
CA MET A 131 2.87 -0.83 -9.23
C MET A 131 2.21 -0.51 -7.89
N VAL A 132 1.90 0.76 -7.66
CA VAL A 132 1.06 1.14 -6.51
C VAL A 132 -0.35 0.68 -6.83
N THR A 133 -0.75 -0.44 -6.24
CA THR A 133 -2.07 -1.06 -6.45
C THR A 133 -3.13 -0.48 -5.55
N GLU A 134 -2.72 0.10 -4.40
CA GLU A 134 -3.60 0.85 -3.52
C GLU A 134 -2.84 1.94 -2.76
N ASN A 135 -3.42 3.12 -2.70
CA ASN A 135 -3.03 4.22 -1.83
C ASN A 135 -4.23 5.17 -1.69
N GLY A 136 -4.53 5.63 -0.48
CA GLY A 136 -5.71 6.46 -0.28
C GLY A 136 -5.96 6.87 1.16
N ILE A 137 -7.05 7.60 1.36
CA ILE A 137 -7.45 8.15 2.65
C ILE A 137 -8.96 7.99 2.86
N ALA A 138 -9.36 7.51 4.04
CA ALA A 138 -10.74 7.59 4.50
C ALA A 138 -11.00 8.96 5.14
N THR A 139 -11.81 9.78 4.50
CA THR A 139 -12.21 11.11 5.00
C THR A 139 -13.50 11.59 4.35
N GLU A 140 -14.35 12.28 5.11
CA GLU A 140 -15.51 12.98 4.53
C GLU A 140 -15.12 14.31 3.87
N ASP A 141 -14.04 14.93 4.34
CA ASP A 141 -13.50 16.16 3.77
C ASP A 141 -12.64 15.86 2.53
N ASP A 142 -13.20 16.15 1.37
CA ASP A 142 -12.55 15.90 0.09
C ASP A 142 -11.32 16.82 -0.16
N THR A 143 -11.20 17.94 0.58
CA THR A 143 -10.02 18.80 0.47
C THR A 143 -8.80 18.12 1.07
N ARG A 144 -8.96 17.34 2.15
CA ARG A 144 -7.90 16.50 2.72
C ARG A 144 -7.48 15.40 1.75
N ARG A 145 -8.46 14.81 1.01
CA ARG A 145 -8.15 13.79 0.00
C ARG A 145 -7.36 14.37 -1.17
N VAL A 146 -7.70 15.57 -1.63
CA VAL A 146 -6.92 16.27 -2.66
C VAL A 146 -5.49 16.49 -2.19
N ALA A 147 -5.29 17.02 -0.98
CA ALA A 147 -3.96 17.25 -0.41
C ALA A 147 -3.16 15.94 -0.24
N PHE A 148 -3.81 14.87 0.21
CA PHE A 148 -3.20 13.55 0.32
C PHE A 148 -2.71 13.02 -1.03
N ILE A 149 -3.55 13.12 -2.07
CA ILE A 149 -3.21 12.67 -3.43
C ILE A 149 -2.05 13.49 -3.99
N ASP A 150 -2.07 14.80 -3.81
CA ASP A 150 -1.01 15.72 -4.26
C ASP A 150 0.35 15.34 -3.68
N GLU A 151 0.42 15.15 -2.36
CA GLU A 151 1.67 14.76 -1.69
C GLU A 151 2.13 13.35 -2.05
N ALA A 152 1.21 12.39 -2.14
CA ALA A 152 1.54 11.02 -2.54
C ALA A 152 2.05 10.98 -4.00
N ALA A 153 1.42 11.72 -4.91
CA ALA A 153 1.85 11.83 -6.30
C ALA A 153 3.24 12.44 -6.45
N LYS A 154 3.54 13.52 -5.71
CA LYS A 154 4.89 14.11 -5.67
C LYS A 154 5.95 13.08 -5.23
N GLY A 155 5.63 12.25 -4.23
CA GLY A 155 6.51 11.17 -3.79
C GLY A 155 6.76 10.13 -4.89
N VAL A 156 5.71 9.76 -5.64
CA VAL A 156 5.84 8.86 -6.80
C VAL A 156 6.69 9.49 -7.90
N GLU A 157 6.45 10.76 -8.23
CA GLU A 157 7.25 11.52 -9.22
C GLU A 157 8.73 11.60 -8.82
N ALA A 158 9.03 11.83 -7.54
CA ALA A 158 10.40 11.83 -7.02
C ALA A 158 11.07 10.46 -7.20
N CYS A 159 10.35 9.36 -6.91
CA CYS A 159 10.86 8.00 -7.15
C CYS A 159 11.16 7.75 -8.64
N ILE A 160 10.28 8.18 -9.54
CA ILE A 160 10.48 8.05 -10.99
C ILE A 160 11.69 8.89 -11.45
N ALA A 161 11.84 10.11 -10.94
CA ALA A 161 12.99 10.97 -11.23
C ALA A 161 14.33 10.34 -10.80
N ASP A 162 14.31 9.56 -9.73
CA ASP A 162 15.45 8.78 -9.23
C ASP A 162 15.60 7.41 -9.93
N HIS A 163 14.90 7.21 -11.05
CA HIS A 163 14.94 6.00 -11.87
C HIS A 163 14.45 4.73 -11.17
N ILE A 164 13.62 4.83 -10.14
CA ILE A 164 12.91 3.70 -9.59
C ILE A 164 11.77 3.32 -10.56
N PRO A 165 11.64 2.07 -10.97
CA PRO A 165 10.71 1.66 -12.03
C PRO A 165 9.26 1.56 -11.50
N VAL A 166 8.67 2.69 -11.12
CA VAL A 166 7.24 2.77 -10.79
C VAL A 166 6.45 2.81 -12.08
N ILE A 167 5.58 1.81 -12.30
CA ILE A 167 4.85 1.61 -13.56
C ILE A 167 3.38 2.03 -13.51
N GLY A 168 2.85 2.36 -12.34
CA GLY A 168 1.46 2.79 -12.22
C GLY A 168 1.07 3.13 -10.79
N TYR A 169 -0.03 3.89 -10.68
CA TYR A 169 -0.64 4.30 -9.41
C TYR A 169 -2.15 4.11 -9.47
N CYS A 170 -2.70 3.37 -8.52
CA CYS A 170 -4.13 3.20 -8.32
C CYS A 170 -4.54 3.78 -6.97
N HIS A 171 -5.46 4.76 -7.01
CA HIS A 171 -6.02 5.32 -5.79
C HIS A 171 -7.11 4.40 -5.22
N TRP A 172 -7.03 4.10 -3.94
CA TRP A 172 -8.11 3.45 -3.19
C TRP A 172 -9.02 4.51 -2.55
N SER A 173 -10.23 4.69 -3.08
CA SER A 173 -10.88 3.89 -4.11
C SER A 173 -11.66 4.78 -5.07
N LEU A 174 -12.10 4.22 -6.22
CA LEU A 174 -12.95 4.96 -7.16
C LEU A 174 -14.31 5.33 -6.56
N LEU A 175 -14.94 4.39 -5.88
CA LEU A 175 -16.27 4.55 -5.26
C LEU A 175 -16.19 4.41 -3.75
N ASP A 176 -17.01 5.15 -3.00
CA ASP A 176 -17.28 4.79 -1.61
C ASP A 176 -17.83 3.36 -1.57
N ASN A 177 -17.16 2.48 -0.84
CA ASN A 177 -17.38 1.04 -0.85
C ASN A 177 -17.62 0.47 0.54
N PHE A 178 -17.68 -0.84 0.63
CA PHE A 178 -17.82 -1.61 1.88
C PHE A 178 -16.44 -1.85 2.48
N GLU A 179 -16.15 -1.19 3.62
CA GLU A 179 -14.87 -1.31 4.33
C GLU A 179 -14.97 -2.36 5.45
N TRP A 180 -15.05 -3.62 5.07
CA TRP A 180 -15.03 -4.79 5.97
C TRP A 180 -15.87 -4.58 7.24
N GLN A 181 -15.26 -4.61 8.43
CA GLN A 181 -15.93 -4.44 9.72
C GLN A 181 -16.50 -3.03 9.95
N LYS A 182 -16.07 -2.03 9.20
CA LYS A 182 -16.58 -0.65 9.26
C LYS A 182 -17.81 -0.44 8.35
N GLY A 183 -18.18 -1.44 7.53
CA GLY A 183 -19.32 -1.35 6.62
C GLY A 183 -19.17 -0.22 5.60
N PHE A 184 -20.19 0.59 5.43
CA PHE A 184 -20.20 1.73 4.49
C PHE A 184 -19.86 3.07 5.15
N SER A 185 -19.38 3.08 6.39
CA SER A 185 -19.11 4.33 7.13
C SER A 185 -17.84 5.04 6.65
N MET A 186 -16.82 4.31 6.20
CA MET A 186 -15.57 4.88 5.72
C MET A 186 -15.69 5.44 4.30
N LYS A 187 -15.14 6.63 4.08
CA LYS A 187 -15.27 7.38 2.82
C LYS A 187 -13.91 7.45 2.08
N PHE A 188 -13.57 6.37 1.38
CA PHE A 188 -12.36 6.31 0.56
C PHE A 188 -12.56 6.82 -0.88
N GLY A 189 -13.80 6.78 -1.38
CA GLY A 189 -14.10 6.99 -2.78
C GLY A 189 -13.76 8.38 -3.32
N LEU A 190 -13.26 8.44 -4.53
CA LEU A 190 -13.23 9.64 -5.37
C LEU A 190 -14.65 10.04 -5.83
N ILE A 191 -15.56 9.10 -5.76
CA ILE A 191 -16.98 9.25 -6.10
C ILE A 191 -17.81 8.80 -4.90
N ALA A 192 -18.63 9.69 -4.37
CA ALA A 192 -19.60 9.33 -3.34
C ALA A 192 -20.74 8.49 -3.92
N VAL A 193 -21.27 7.55 -3.13
CA VAL A 193 -22.41 6.71 -3.52
C VAL A 193 -23.54 6.87 -2.51
N ASP A 194 -24.67 7.36 -2.98
CA ASP A 194 -25.93 7.33 -2.22
C ASP A 194 -26.48 5.89 -2.23
N ARG A 195 -26.46 5.23 -1.09
CA ARG A 195 -26.86 3.83 -0.96
C ARG A 195 -28.35 3.60 -1.13
N SER A 196 -29.19 4.63 -0.97
CA SER A 196 -30.64 4.52 -1.15
C SER A 196 -31.05 4.55 -2.62
N THR A 197 -30.33 5.33 -3.43
CA THR A 197 -30.63 5.55 -4.85
C THR A 197 -29.58 4.96 -5.80
N MET A 198 -28.43 4.55 -5.26
CA MET A 198 -27.23 4.13 -5.99
C MET A 198 -26.68 5.23 -6.93
N LYS A 199 -27.05 6.48 -6.70
CA LYS A 199 -26.51 7.63 -7.43
C LYS A 199 -25.03 7.82 -7.09
N ARG A 200 -24.23 8.04 -8.11
CA ARG A 200 -22.79 8.32 -8.02
C ARG A 200 -22.58 9.83 -8.16
N MET A 201 -21.79 10.39 -7.26
CA MET A 201 -21.51 11.82 -7.19
C MET A 201 -20.00 12.03 -7.19
N PRO A 202 -19.39 12.38 -8.33
CA PRO A 202 -17.95 12.66 -8.40
C PRO A 202 -17.55 13.79 -7.45
N LYS A 203 -16.42 13.59 -6.76
CA LYS A 203 -15.82 14.57 -5.85
C LYS A 203 -14.73 15.36 -6.60
N LYS A 204 -14.25 16.46 -5.99
CA LYS A 204 -13.17 17.27 -6.60
C LYS A 204 -11.87 16.48 -6.76
N SER A 205 -11.60 15.57 -5.81
CA SER A 205 -10.42 14.69 -5.85
C SER A 205 -10.38 13.79 -7.09
N LEU A 206 -11.52 13.37 -7.65
CA LEU A 206 -11.56 12.63 -8.92
C LEU A 206 -10.99 13.47 -10.08
N TYR A 207 -11.44 14.72 -10.18
CA TYR A 207 -10.99 15.61 -11.25
C TYR A 207 -9.53 16.02 -11.04
N PHE A 208 -9.10 16.21 -9.80
CA PHE A 208 -7.72 16.50 -9.47
C PHE A 208 -6.78 15.37 -9.89
N LEU A 209 -7.08 14.13 -9.50
CA LEU A 209 -6.28 12.97 -9.91
C LEU A 209 -6.23 12.77 -11.43
N GLY A 210 -7.31 13.12 -12.13
CA GLY A 210 -7.36 13.03 -13.59
C GLY A 210 -6.58 14.13 -14.33
N GLN A 211 -5.99 15.09 -13.61
CA GLN A 211 -5.16 16.19 -14.14
C GLN A 211 -3.67 15.98 -13.91
N LEU A 212 -3.30 15.06 -13.00
CA LEU A 212 -1.93 14.62 -12.78
C LEU A 212 -1.44 13.72 -13.91
#